data_17d9ba073a13dbb999a58db6d2d5bbba
#
_entry.id   17d9ba073a13dbb999a58db6d2d5bbba
#
_cell.length_a   1.000
_cell.length_b   1.000
_cell.length_c   1.000
_cell.angle_alpha   90.00
_cell.angle_beta   90.00
_cell.angle_gamma   90.00
#
_symmetry.space_group_name_H-M   'P 1'
#
loop_
_entity.id
_entity.type
_entity.pdbx_description
1 polymer ?
#
loop_
_entity_poly.entity_id
_entity_poly.type
_entity_poly.pdbx_seq_one_letter_code
_entity_poly.pdbx_strand_id
1 'polypeptide(L)'
;LMHTRAFGDYEGPEEVMLRTNNFTEINLIDNYGSTSKIDFKIVDKDGKPVDNAKVDFKIYNYAEYYTAASKYTNAQGMTFLSAGKGDMLVWASKNGRFGYVKATFGKDKQLTIKLAYDAQHVPQAQDLDIVPPKEQALLPDVPEALRAANAVCLAYEDSLRNAYVATFPTAETLKNFPIPDAIPYIIKARGNWRTIKAFVEKYAQQSQRALDLLNTLTDKDLRDMPMVILDDNMQAKSNQLSPRVEYEMILKPFKQFFETKAFTPEEVARFQHDPAQLVAWIRQHIKLNPDTRAMRIPQTPISVWESRLTDSRSRDIFFVDVARSLNIEARMDYVSWKVQYKKDHQWVDVDFDAEEQQVAKTGTLKLDFKPVPFLDDPKYYSYFTISKIVNGKTYLMNFDEGQVDMGGGISWHNVFKNGTTLDEGTYLLVSGQRMADGSVLAHNQFFHIEAGDTTQVKLIVRQQDEGVKVFGSFNSENLFSHEGKEVSILSQTGRGYYVLGILGVGQEPTNHALHDIAKMKAKLDQWGRPFVLLFTDEAAAKKFEQQKNEFGLLPQNTIFGIDKTGAICEEIATQMKLAQRNQLPIFIIADTFNRVVFLSQGYTIGLGEQLTKVIGKL
;
A
#
# COMPACT_ATOMS: atom_id res chain seq x y z
N LEU A 1 -4.93 7.07 14.17
CA LEU A 1 -6.01 6.51 14.97
C LEU A 1 -5.63 5.12 15.47
N MET A 2 -5.79 4.90 16.78
CA MET A 2 -5.60 3.57 17.35
C MET A 2 -6.87 3.18 18.10
N HIS A 3 -7.40 2.02 17.79
CA HIS A 3 -8.58 1.49 18.44
C HIS A 3 -8.43 -0.01 18.69
N THR A 4 -9.12 -0.50 19.71
CA THR A 4 -9.19 -1.91 20.08
C THR A 4 -10.62 -2.29 20.43
N ARG A 5 -10.86 -3.58 20.68
CA ARG A 5 -12.15 -4.13 21.08
C ARG A 5 -12.08 -4.68 22.49
N ALA A 6 -13.07 -4.31 23.31
CA ALA A 6 -13.35 -4.94 24.58
C ALA A 6 -14.59 -5.82 24.44
N PHE A 7 -14.59 -6.97 25.11
CA PHE A 7 -15.76 -7.85 25.12
C PHE A 7 -16.86 -7.28 26.00
N GLY A 8 -18.09 -7.34 25.52
CA GLY A 8 -19.26 -6.87 26.22
C GLY A 8 -19.36 -5.36 26.34
N ASP A 9 -20.02 -4.91 27.40
CA ASP A 9 -20.18 -3.50 27.71
C ASP A 9 -18.90 -2.94 28.35
N TYR A 10 -18.41 -1.86 27.78
CA TYR A 10 -17.26 -1.13 28.25
C TYR A 10 -17.69 0.23 28.79
N GLU A 11 -17.32 0.56 30.02
CA GLU A 11 -17.67 1.80 30.73
C GLU A 11 -16.44 2.64 31.10
N GLY A 12 -15.36 2.53 30.34
CA GLY A 12 -14.16 3.34 30.58
C GLY A 12 -14.29 4.77 30.01
N PRO A 13 -13.28 5.61 30.24
CA PRO A 13 -13.27 7.01 29.82
C PRO A 13 -12.98 7.19 28.32
N GLU A 14 -12.55 6.13 27.61
CA GLU A 14 -12.14 6.21 26.22
C GLU A 14 -13.35 6.44 25.30
N GLU A 15 -13.09 7.13 24.19
CA GLU A 15 -14.10 7.36 23.16
C GLU A 15 -14.59 6.04 22.56
N VAL A 16 -15.89 5.80 22.62
CA VAL A 16 -16.51 4.65 21.98
C VAL A 16 -16.65 4.92 20.48
N MET A 17 -16.03 4.07 19.66
CA MET A 17 -16.12 4.11 18.21
C MET A 17 -17.34 3.34 17.70
N LEU A 18 -17.62 2.20 18.32
CA LEU A 18 -18.71 1.31 17.99
C LEU A 18 -19.10 0.47 19.22
N ARG A 19 -20.40 0.27 19.42
CA ARG A 19 -20.94 -0.66 20.39
C ARG A 19 -21.85 -1.67 19.71
N THR A 20 -21.64 -2.94 19.98
CA THR A 20 -22.49 -4.05 19.53
C THR A 20 -22.93 -4.87 20.75
N ASN A 21 -23.74 -5.90 20.54
CA ASN A 21 -24.15 -6.82 21.63
C ASN A 21 -22.97 -7.64 22.17
N ASN A 22 -21.89 -7.78 21.41
CA ASN A 22 -20.79 -8.70 21.75
C ASN A 22 -19.51 -7.98 22.15
N PHE A 23 -19.29 -6.75 21.69
CA PHE A 23 -18.07 -6.00 21.97
C PHE A 23 -18.30 -4.48 21.88
N THR A 24 -17.39 -3.74 22.50
CA THR A 24 -17.26 -2.29 22.33
C THR A 24 -15.90 -1.99 21.69
N GLU A 25 -15.90 -1.20 20.62
CA GLU A 25 -14.68 -0.70 19.98
C GLU A 25 -14.36 0.69 20.55
N ILE A 26 -13.15 0.88 21.07
CA ILE A 26 -12.72 2.10 21.73
C ILE A 26 -11.52 2.73 21.03
N ASN A 27 -11.40 4.04 21.14
CA ASN A 27 -10.30 4.82 20.59
C ASN A 27 -9.23 5.00 21.67
N LEU A 28 -8.02 4.51 21.42
CA LEU A 28 -6.88 4.58 22.35
C LEU A 28 -5.87 5.69 21.97
N ILE A 29 -6.25 6.61 21.10
CA ILE A 29 -5.30 7.61 20.60
C ILE A 29 -4.69 8.47 21.70
N ASP A 30 -5.43 8.75 22.77
CA ASP A 30 -4.96 9.56 23.90
C ASP A 30 -3.77 8.92 24.65
N ASN A 31 -3.60 7.61 24.54
CA ASN A 31 -2.45 6.91 25.12
C ASN A 31 -1.15 7.11 24.32
N TYR A 32 -1.23 7.66 23.11
CA TYR A 32 -0.10 7.73 22.18
C TYR A 32 0.29 9.15 21.77
N GLY A 33 -0.52 10.15 22.08
CA GLY A 33 -0.22 11.51 21.72
C GLY A 33 -1.33 12.50 22.04
N SER A 34 -1.04 13.77 21.84
CA SER A 34 -2.03 14.84 22.01
C SER A 34 -3.12 14.75 20.94
N THR A 35 -4.37 14.86 21.38
CA THR A 35 -5.53 14.76 20.51
C THR A 35 -6.30 16.07 20.40
N SER A 36 -7.14 16.13 19.39
CA SER A 36 -8.13 17.16 19.17
C SER A 36 -9.45 16.51 18.78
N LYS A 37 -10.55 17.03 19.28
CA LYS A 37 -11.90 16.56 18.98
C LYS A 37 -12.58 17.52 18.00
N ILE A 38 -13.27 16.97 17.01
CA ILE A 38 -14.16 17.70 16.09
C ILE A 38 -15.53 17.06 16.12
N ASP A 39 -16.56 17.88 16.27
CA ASP A 39 -17.97 17.47 16.13
C ASP A 39 -18.42 17.66 14.67
N PHE A 40 -19.16 16.69 14.15
CA PHE A 40 -19.67 16.70 12.78
C PHE A 40 -21.19 16.63 12.79
N LYS A 41 -21.81 17.56 12.05
CA LYS A 41 -23.26 17.57 11.79
C LYS A 41 -23.49 17.18 10.35
N ILE A 42 -24.25 16.11 10.15
CA ILE A 42 -24.62 15.62 8.81
C ILE A 42 -26.07 16.03 8.53
N VAL A 43 -26.26 16.70 7.39
CA VAL A 43 -27.57 17.16 6.96
C VAL A 43 -27.86 16.73 5.53
N ASP A 44 -29.15 16.58 5.20
CA ASP A 44 -29.59 16.34 3.83
C ASP A 44 -29.49 17.61 2.95
N LYS A 45 -29.95 17.51 1.71
CA LYS A 45 -29.95 18.64 0.77
C LYS A 45 -30.78 19.84 1.26
N ASP A 46 -31.77 19.63 2.13
CA ASP A 46 -32.68 20.63 2.67
C ASP A 46 -32.26 21.15 4.05
N GLY A 47 -31.12 20.67 4.55
CA GLY A 47 -30.56 21.08 5.85
C GLY A 47 -31.10 20.32 7.06
N LYS A 48 -31.89 19.26 6.85
CA LYS A 48 -32.42 18.44 7.95
C LYS A 48 -31.37 17.44 8.44
N PRO A 49 -31.28 17.21 9.75
CA PRO A 49 -30.38 16.20 10.33
C PRO A 49 -30.60 14.80 9.72
N VAL A 50 -29.52 14.09 9.45
CA VAL A 50 -29.56 12.73 8.91
C VAL A 50 -29.12 11.74 9.99
N ASP A 51 -30.07 10.93 10.46
CA ASP A 51 -29.82 9.85 11.41
C ASP A 51 -29.14 8.66 10.73
N ASN A 52 -28.26 7.98 11.47
CA ASN A 52 -27.55 6.77 11.04
C ASN A 52 -26.88 6.93 9.65
N ALA A 53 -26.32 8.11 9.37
CA ALA A 53 -25.44 8.32 8.24
C ALA A 53 -24.06 7.76 8.55
N LYS A 54 -23.45 7.04 7.61
CA LYS A 54 -22.08 6.58 7.74
C LYS A 54 -21.13 7.76 7.53
N VAL A 55 -20.18 7.93 8.42
CA VAL A 55 -19.14 8.96 8.36
C VAL A 55 -17.77 8.28 8.38
N ASP A 56 -17.09 8.34 7.25
CA ASP A 56 -15.76 7.77 7.06
C ASP A 56 -14.71 8.88 7.24
N PHE A 57 -13.79 8.67 8.17
CA PHE A 57 -12.65 9.55 8.44
C PHE A 57 -11.45 9.04 7.66
N LYS A 58 -11.01 9.80 6.67
CA LYS A 58 -10.04 9.37 5.69
C LYS A 58 -8.76 10.17 5.78
N ILE A 59 -7.63 9.47 5.78
CA ILE A 59 -6.29 10.06 5.66
C ILE A 59 -5.80 9.95 4.22
N TYR A 60 -5.02 10.92 3.76
CA TYR A 60 -4.34 10.81 2.48
C TYR A 60 -3.11 9.92 2.67
N ASN A 61 -3.16 8.73 2.07
CA ASN A 61 -2.09 7.75 2.10
C ASN A 61 -1.79 7.29 0.67
N TYR A 62 -0.55 7.47 0.20
CA TYR A 62 -0.27 7.49 -1.23
C TYR A 62 -1.21 8.50 -1.93
N ALA A 63 -1.76 8.18 -3.10
CA ALA A 63 -2.77 9.02 -3.75
C ALA A 63 -4.22 8.53 -3.47
N GLU A 64 -4.47 8.03 -2.28
CA GLU A 64 -5.77 7.52 -1.84
C GLU A 64 -6.24 8.23 -0.57
N TYR A 65 -7.54 8.46 -0.47
CA TYR A 65 -8.18 8.77 0.81
C TYR A 65 -8.57 7.46 1.53
N TYR A 66 -7.59 6.89 2.25
CA TYR A 66 -7.77 5.66 3.02
C TYR A 66 -8.66 5.90 4.24
N THR A 67 -9.69 5.06 4.43
CA THR A 67 -10.59 5.15 5.58
C THR A 67 -9.90 4.63 6.85
N ALA A 68 -9.50 5.54 7.73
CA ALA A 68 -8.85 5.21 9.00
C ALA A 68 -9.86 4.82 10.08
N ALA A 69 -11.06 5.39 10.05
CA ALA A 69 -12.15 5.08 10.98
C ALA A 69 -13.51 5.37 10.36
N SER A 70 -14.55 4.74 10.88
CA SER A 70 -15.94 5.00 10.52
C SER A 70 -16.80 5.12 11.75
N LYS A 71 -17.72 6.06 11.75
CA LYS A 71 -18.76 6.23 12.79
C LYS A 71 -20.11 6.46 12.12
N TYR A 72 -21.16 6.52 12.91
CA TYR A 72 -22.52 6.78 12.44
C TYR A 72 -23.11 7.94 13.22
N THR A 73 -23.97 8.71 12.59
CA THR A 73 -24.68 9.81 13.23
C THR A 73 -25.83 9.31 14.11
N ASN A 74 -26.14 10.08 15.14
CA ASN A 74 -27.34 9.92 15.96
C ASN A 74 -28.57 10.58 15.30
N ALA A 75 -29.72 10.52 15.97
CA ALA A 75 -31.00 11.09 15.49
C ALA A 75 -30.93 12.62 15.23
N GLN A 76 -29.99 13.33 15.84
CA GLN A 76 -29.74 14.75 15.61
C GLN A 76 -28.75 15.00 14.45
N GLY A 77 -28.33 13.94 13.74
CA GLY A 77 -27.36 14.01 12.66
C GLY A 77 -25.92 14.27 13.15
N MET A 78 -25.63 14.01 14.42
CA MET A 78 -24.34 14.33 15.04
C MET A 78 -23.46 13.10 15.21
N THR A 79 -22.19 13.28 15.00
CA THR A 79 -21.11 12.37 15.41
C THR A 79 -19.86 13.19 15.75
N PHE A 80 -18.82 12.55 16.25
CA PHE A 80 -17.54 13.21 16.52
C PHE A 80 -16.38 12.22 16.40
N LEU A 81 -15.17 12.75 16.31
CA LEU A 81 -13.94 11.96 16.38
C LEU A 81 -12.88 12.74 17.17
N SER A 82 -12.17 12.03 18.04
CA SER A 82 -10.89 12.45 18.60
C SER A 82 -9.76 11.84 17.80
N ALA A 83 -8.84 12.66 17.32
CA ALA A 83 -7.70 12.21 16.52
C ALA A 83 -6.48 13.08 16.79
N GLY A 84 -5.30 12.61 16.36
CA GLY A 84 -4.10 13.43 16.31
C GLY A 84 -4.30 14.64 15.39
N LYS A 85 -3.50 15.67 15.58
CA LYS A 85 -3.55 16.90 14.77
C LYS A 85 -3.22 16.63 13.29
N GLY A 86 -3.76 17.47 12.40
CA GLY A 86 -3.54 17.38 10.95
C GLY A 86 -4.83 17.29 10.15
N ASP A 87 -4.70 17.16 8.84
CA ASP A 87 -5.81 17.16 7.90
C ASP A 87 -6.37 15.75 7.64
N MET A 88 -7.70 15.66 7.61
CA MET A 88 -8.44 14.48 7.15
C MET A 88 -9.52 14.89 6.14
N LEU A 89 -9.84 14.01 5.20
CA LEU A 89 -11.07 14.09 4.44
C LEU A 89 -12.17 13.33 5.19
N VAL A 90 -13.26 14.00 5.52
CA VAL A 90 -14.41 13.38 6.20
C VAL A 90 -15.54 13.23 5.19
N TRP A 91 -15.92 11.99 4.92
CA TRP A 91 -16.89 11.60 3.91
C TRP A 91 -18.15 11.03 4.58
N ALA A 92 -19.26 11.66 4.37
CA ALA A 92 -20.55 11.17 4.89
C ALA A 92 -21.43 10.61 3.76
N SER A 93 -22.15 9.53 4.05
CA SER A 93 -23.05 8.91 3.06
C SER A 93 -24.29 8.28 3.70
N LYS A 94 -25.41 8.34 2.96
CA LYS A 94 -26.67 7.72 3.32
C LYS A 94 -27.54 7.54 2.07
N ASN A 95 -28.09 6.35 1.85
CA ASN A 95 -29.06 6.06 0.79
C ASN A 95 -28.64 6.57 -0.61
N GLY A 96 -27.39 6.29 -1.02
CA GLY A 96 -26.84 6.68 -2.31
C GLY A 96 -26.37 8.14 -2.39
N ARG A 97 -26.70 8.97 -1.41
CA ARG A 97 -26.22 10.35 -1.33
C ARG A 97 -24.95 10.45 -0.52
N PHE A 98 -24.12 11.46 -0.84
CA PHE A 98 -22.88 11.71 -0.12
C PHE A 98 -22.53 13.20 -0.07
N GLY A 99 -21.58 13.50 0.78
CA GLY A 99 -20.90 14.78 0.87
C GLY A 99 -19.60 14.62 1.63
N TYR A 100 -18.68 15.55 1.48
CA TYR A 100 -17.42 15.49 2.19
C TYR A 100 -16.86 16.88 2.49
N VAL A 101 -15.96 16.94 3.45
CA VAL A 101 -15.24 18.15 3.85
C VAL A 101 -13.82 17.79 4.27
N LYS A 102 -12.87 18.72 4.04
CA LYS A 102 -11.55 18.65 4.67
C LYS A 102 -11.68 19.17 6.09
N ALA A 103 -11.27 18.38 7.07
CA ALA A 103 -11.24 18.73 8.49
C ALA A 103 -9.79 18.84 8.97
N THR A 104 -9.45 19.91 9.67
CA THR A 104 -8.12 20.14 10.25
C THR A 104 -8.19 19.94 11.76
N PHE A 105 -7.78 18.77 12.24
CA PHE A 105 -7.69 18.46 13.66
C PHE A 105 -6.63 19.33 14.33
N GLY A 106 -6.97 19.92 15.45
CA GLY A 106 -6.18 20.96 16.14
C GLY A 106 -6.60 22.39 15.81
N LYS A 107 -7.45 22.60 14.78
CA LYS A 107 -7.97 23.91 14.37
C LYS A 107 -9.50 23.96 14.41
N ASP A 108 -10.14 23.06 13.68
CA ASP A 108 -11.61 23.00 13.59
C ASP A 108 -12.20 22.42 14.89
N LYS A 109 -13.42 22.85 15.22
CA LYS A 109 -14.18 22.37 16.39
C LYS A 109 -15.49 21.70 15.99
N GLN A 110 -16.16 22.25 14.99
CA GLN A 110 -17.42 21.73 14.46
C GLN A 110 -17.50 21.98 12.96
N LEU A 111 -17.92 20.94 12.22
CA LEU A 111 -18.11 21.02 10.78
C LEU A 111 -19.48 20.45 10.40
N THR A 112 -20.09 20.99 9.35
CA THR A 112 -21.31 20.48 8.78
C THR A 112 -21.05 19.87 7.41
N ILE A 113 -21.54 18.64 7.18
CA ILE A 113 -21.46 17.96 5.88
C ILE A 113 -22.85 17.81 5.33
N LYS A 114 -23.08 18.37 4.15
CA LYS A 114 -24.35 18.28 3.43
C LYS A 114 -24.28 17.11 2.45
N LEU A 115 -25.22 16.16 2.51
CA LEU A 115 -25.39 15.07 1.55
C LEU A 115 -26.00 15.60 0.25
N ALA A 116 -25.24 16.45 -0.46
CA ALA A 116 -25.69 17.17 -1.64
C ALA A 116 -25.58 16.37 -2.93
N TYR A 117 -24.70 15.36 -2.95
CA TYR A 117 -24.27 14.66 -4.16
C TYR A 117 -24.80 13.23 -4.22
N ASP A 118 -24.84 12.67 -5.41
CA ASP A 118 -25.15 11.28 -5.73
C ASP A 118 -24.38 10.85 -7.00
N ALA A 119 -24.61 9.64 -7.50
CA ALA A 119 -23.90 9.12 -8.66
C ALA A 119 -24.16 9.91 -9.97
N GLN A 120 -25.25 10.67 -10.04
CA GLN A 120 -25.60 11.46 -11.23
C GLN A 120 -25.23 12.95 -11.07
N HIS A 121 -25.20 13.42 -9.83
CA HIS A 121 -24.91 14.82 -9.51
C HIS A 121 -23.67 14.88 -8.60
N VAL A 122 -22.51 14.94 -9.23
CA VAL A 122 -21.20 14.94 -8.55
C VAL A 122 -20.66 16.35 -8.35
N PRO A 123 -19.75 16.55 -7.37
CA PRO A 123 -19.08 17.85 -7.20
C PRO A 123 -18.19 18.16 -8.41
N GLN A 124 -17.91 19.44 -8.59
CA GLN A 124 -16.89 19.89 -9.52
C GLN A 124 -15.50 19.45 -9.05
N ALA A 125 -14.54 19.43 -9.97
CA ALA A 125 -13.14 19.16 -9.63
C ALA A 125 -12.64 20.13 -8.56
N GLN A 126 -11.88 19.61 -7.60
CA GLN A 126 -11.44 20.38 -6.42
C GLN A 126 -9.98 20.11 -6.11
N ASP A 127 -9.26 21.18 -5.85
CA ASP A 127 -7.91 21.15 -5.31
C ASP A 127 -7.95 21.15 -3.78
N LEU A 128 -7.19 20.26 -3.16
CA LEU A 128 -7.04 20.17 -1.71
C LEU A 128 -5.56 20.16 -1.34
N ASP A 129 -5.18 21.08 -0.46
CA ASP A 129 -3.86 21.04 0.16
C ASP A 129 -3.96 20.28 1.48
N ILE A 130 -3.28 19.15 1.56
CA ILE A 130 -3.20 18.33 2.78
C ILE A 130 -1.90 18.73 3.50
N VAL A 131 -2.03 19.31 4.68
CA VAL A 131 -0.88 19.87 5.41
C VAL A 131 -0.62 19.05 6.67
N PRO A 132 0.62 18.57 6.88
CA PRO A 132 0.99 17.89 8.12
C PRO A 132 0.96 18.86 9.30
N PRO A 133 0.77 18.38 10.53
CA PRO A 133 0.85 19.23 11.71
C PRO A 133 2.26 19.77 11.87
N LYS A 134 2.38 21.05 12.28
CA LYS A 134 3.68 21.69 12.53
C LYS A 134 4.35 21.18 13.81
N GLU A 135 3.55 20.77 14.76
CA GLU A 135 4.04 20.23 16.03
C GLU A 135 4.50 18.79 15.83
N GLN A 136 5.75 18.52 16.19
CA GLN A 136 6.25 17.17 16.26
C GLN A 136 5.91 16.56 17.63
N ALA A 137 5.58 15.28 17.65
CA ALA A 137 5.48 14.54 18.91
C ALA A 137 6.85 14.56 19.60
N LEU A 138 6.89 15.03 20.84
CA LEU A 138 8.08 14.89 21.67
C LEU A 138 8.22 13.41 22.04
N LEU A 139 9.13 12.74 21.34
CA LEU A 139 9.51 11.39 21.75
C LEU A 139 10.28 11.51 23.07
N PRO A 140 10.04 10.59 24.03
CA PRO A 140 10.81 10.57 25.26
C PRO A 140 12.30 10.38 24.92
N ASP A 141 13.15 11.12 25.62
CA ASP A 141 14.58 10.95 25.50
C ASP A 141 14.97 9.57 26.07
N VAL A 142 15.58 8.75 25.24
CA VAL A 142 16.02 7.41 25.63
C VAL A 142 17.48 7.49 26.06
N PRO A 143 17.80 7.17 27.34
CA PRO A 143 19.18 7.17 27.82
C PRO A 143 20.10 6.31 26.95
N GLU A 144 21.32 6.79 26.72
CA GLU A 144 22.31 6.09 25.87
C GLU A 144 22.58 4.65 26.34
N ALA A 145 22.58 4.42 27.65
CA ALA A 145 22.72 3.07 28.19
C ALA A 145 21.62 2.10 27.74
N LEU A 146 20.37 2.59 27.61
CA LEU A 146 19.26 1.77 27.11
C LEU A 146 19.37 1.56 25.60
N ARG A 147 19.84 2.54 24.85
CA ARG A 147 20.12 2.39 23.40
C ARG A 147 21.20 1.34 23.17
N ALA A 148 22.31 1.43 23.92
CA ALA A 148 23.40 0.46 23.85
C ALA A 148 22.95 -0.96 24.23
N ALA A 149 22.15 -1.11 25.30
CA ALA A 149 21.58 -2.39 25.70
C ALA A 149 20.65 -2.95 24.60
N ASN A 150 19.80 -2.12 24.02
CA ASN A 150 18.92 -2.52 22.93
C ASN A 150 19.73 -2.95 21.69
N ALA A 151 20.81 -2.26 21.36
CA ALA A 151 21.69 -2.62 20.22
C ALA A 151 22.30 -4.02 20.42
N VAL A 152 22.68 -4.39 21.65
CA VAL A 152 23.17 -5.75 21.96
C VAL A 152 22.05 -6.78 21.76
N CYS A 153 20.81 -6.50 22.23
CA CYS A 153 19.67 -7.37 22.01
C CYS A 153 19.36 -7.56 20.53
N LEU A 154 19.34 -6.47 19.76
CA LEU A 154 19.11 -6.52 18.30
C LEU A 154 20.17 -7.35 17.58
N ALA A 155 21.47 -7.17 17.93
CA ALA A 155 22.55 -7.97 17.37
C ALA A 155 22.39 -9.47 17.67
N TYR A 156 21.93 -9.81 18.87
CA TYR A 156 21.62 -11.19 19.24
C TYR A 156 20.42 -11.74 18.44
N GLU A 157 19.33 -10.99 18.34
CA GLU A 157 18.15 -11.36 17.54
C GLU A 157 18.51 -11.55 16.07
N ASP A 158 19.33 -10.66 15.50
CA ASP A 158 19.85 -10.79 14.14
C ASP A 158 20.70 -12.04 13.96
N SER A 159 21.52 -12.40 14.96
CA SER A 159 22.31 -13.65 14.90
C SER A 159 21.42 -14.89 14.84
N LEU A 160 20.33 -14.92 15.64
CA LEU A 160 19.33 -16.01 15.60
C LEU A 160 18.61 -16.05 14.25
N ARG A 161 18.17 -14.90 13.75
CA ARG A 161 17.51 -14.78 12.44
C ARG A 161 18.42 -15.27 11.33
N ASN A 162 19.67 -14.82 11.30
CA ASN A 162 20.65 -15.20 10.28
C ASN A 162 20.98 -16.70 10.34
N ALA A 163 21.13 -17.28 11.54
CA ALA A 163 21.30 -18.71 11.71
C ALA A 163 20.10 -19.51 11.17
N TYR A 164 18.89 -19.02 11.41
CA TYR A 164 17.69 -19.64 10.86
C TYR A 164 17.60 -19.52 9.34
N VAL A 165 17.84 -18.34 8.78
CA VAL A 165 17.85 -18.09 7.33
C VAL A 165 18.92 -18.94 6.63
N ALA A 166 20.08 -19.16 7.24
CA ALA A 166 21.13 -20.02 6.72
C ALA A 166 20.68 -21.49 6.54
N THR A 167 19.58 -21.92 7.16
CA THR A 167 18.99 -23.26 6.95
C THR A 167 18.12 -23.35 5.69
N PHE A 168 17.83 -22.21 5.01
CA PHE A 168 16.98 -22.22 3.84
C PHE A 168 17.73 -22.73 2.61
N PRO A 169 17.05 -23.42 1.70
CA PRO A 169 17.68 -23.92 0.50
C PRO A 169 18.01 -22.79 -0.48
N THR A 170 19.06 -23.00 -1.23
CA THR A 170 19.48 -22.14 -2.34
C THR A 170 19.32 -22.90 -3.66
N ALA A 171 19.43 -22.20 -4.78
CA ALA A 171 19.43 -22.84 -6.10
C ALA A 171 20.55 -23.90 -6.22
N GLU A 172 21.72 -23.65 -5.62
CA GLU A 172 22.84 -24.58 -5.63
C GLU A 172 22.54 -25.84 -4.81
N THR A 173 21.92 -25.70 -3.63
CA THR A 173 21.56 -26.88 -2.80
C THR A 173 20.44 -27.72 -3.42
N LEU A 174 19.64 -27.14 -4.31
CA LEU A 174 18.52 -27.80 -5.00
C LEU A 174 18.82 -28.18 -6.46
N LYS A 175 20.03 -27.95 -6.95
CA LYS A 175 20.38 -28.16 -8.37
C LYS A 175 20.06 -29.57 -8.91
N ASN A 176 20.09 -30.59 -8.05
CA ASN A 176 19.76 -31.97 -8.40
C ASN A 176 18.33 -32.38 -7.98
N PHE A 177 17.47 -31.43 -7.64
CA PHE A 177 16.09 -31.74 -7.28
C PHE A 177 15.33 -32.31 -8.49
N PRO A 178 14.57 -33.43 -8.35
CA PRO A 178 14.00 -34.15 -9.49
C PRO A 178 12.99 -33.37 -10.33
N ILE A 179 12.40 -32.33 -9.77
CA ILE A 179 11.40 -31.46 -10.42
C ILE A 179 11.94 -30.01 -10.43
N PRO A 180 12.77 -29.64 -11.43
CA PRO A 180 13.44 -28.34 -11.48
C PRO A 180 12.49 -27.16 -11.42
N ASP A 181 11.30 -27.26 -12.05
CA ASP A 181 10.30 -26.18 -12.10
C ASP A 181 9.70 -25.85 -10.72
N ALA A 182 9.87 -26.73 -9.72
CA ALA A 182 9.44 -26.50 -8.35
C ALA A 182 10.47 -25.69 -7.53
N ILE A 183 11.72 -25.61 -7.96
CA ILE A 183 12.81 -24.96 -7.23
C ILE A 183 12.50 -23.50 -6.84
N PRO A 184 11.98 -22.65 -7.75
CA PRO A 184 11.63 -21.29 -7.39
C PRO A 184 10.62 -21.19 -6.24
N TYR A 185 9.60 -22.07 -6.22
CA TYR A 185 8.58 -22.11 -5.16
C TYR A 185 9.16 -22.56 -3.82
N ILE A 186 10.04 -23.58 -3.83
CA ILE A 186 10.72 -24.07 -2.63
C ILE A 186 11.59 -22.95 -2.01
N ILE A 187 12.32 -22.20 -2.83
CA ILE A 187 13.16 -21.09 -2.37
C ILE A 187 12.29 -19.94 -1.81
N LYS A 188 11.22 -19.56 -2.51
CA LYS A 188 10.29 -18.51 -2.08
C LYS A 188 9.55 -18.87 -0.77
N ALA A 189 9.37 -20.15 -0.50
CA ALA A 189 8.75 -20.64 0.72
C ALA A 189 9.56 -20.34 2.00
N ARG A 190 10.83 -19.98 1.89
CA ARG A 190 11.71 -19.66 3.03
C ARG A 190 11.60 -20.68 4.16
N GLY A 191 11.14 -20.30 5.37
CA GLY A 191 10.99 -21.20 6.51
C GLY A 191 10.06 -22.40 6.30
N ASN A 192 9.09 -22.27 5.38
CA ASN A 192 8.15 -23.35 5.01
C ASN A 192 8.67 -24.27 3.89
N TRP A 193 9.93 -24.10 3.48
CA TRP A 193 10.50 -24.83 2.35
C TRP A 193 10.38 -26.36 2.44
N ARG A 194 10.44 -26.90 3.68
CA ARG A 194 10.30 -28.35 3.91
C ARG A 194 8.91 -28.84 3.54
N THR A 195 7.87 -28.08 3.88
CA THR A 195 6.48 -28.41 3.53
C THR A 195 6.28 -28.39 2.02
N ILE A 196 6.73 -27.33 1.35
CA ILE A 196 6.58 -27.20 -0.10
C ILE A 196 7.39 -28.27 -0.83
N LYS A 197 8.63 -28.53 -0.39
CA LYS A 197 9.45 -29.61 -0.95
C LYS A 197 8.78 -30.98 -0.78
N ALA A 198 8.32 -31.31 0.43
CA ALA A 198 7.63 -32.57 0.71
C ALA A 198 6.33 -32.73 -0.09
N PHE A 199 5.61 -31.60 -0.29
CA PHE A 199 4.41 -31.57 -1.13
C PHE A 199 4.73 -31.96 -2.58
N VAL A 200 5.74 -31.34 -3.19
CA VAL A 200 6.15 -31.64 -4.56
C VAL A 200 6.63 -33.09 -4.69
N GLU A 201 7.39 -33.59 -3.73
CA GLU A 201 7.85 -35.00 -3.69
C GLU A 201 6.67 -35.99 -3.56
N LYS A 202 5.70 -35.68 -2.70
CA LYS A 202 4.49 -36.48 -2.51
C LYS A 202 3.68 -36.62 -3.79
N TYR A 203 3.58 -35.55 -4.57
CA TYR A 203 2.80 -35.51 -5.81
C TYR A 203 3.65 -35.55 -7.07
N ALA A 204 4.84 -36.17 -7.02
CA ALA A 204 5.77 -36.24 -8.14
C ALA A 204 5.16 -36.89 -9.41
N GLN A 205 4.24 -37.86 -9.25
CA GLN A 205 3.51 -38.48 -10.37
C GLN A 205 2.42 -37.58 -10.97
N GLN A 206 2.08 -36.49 -10.29
CA GLN A 206 1.14 -35.45 -10.71
C GLN A 206 1.83 -34.08 -10.68
N SER A 207 3.10 -34.02 -11.05
CA SER A 207 3.95 -32.85 -10.88
C SER A 207 3.36 -31.60 -11.53
N GLN A 208 2.77 -31.71 -12.73
CA GLN A 208 2.14 -30.58 -13.38
C GLN A 208 0.98 -29.99 -12.54
N ARG A 209 0.07 -30.83 -12.03
CA ARG A 209 -1.01 -30.37 -11.18
C ARG A 209 -0.51 -29.74 -9.87
N ALA A 210 0.57 -30.29 -9.31
CA ALA A 210 1.21 -29.70 -8.12
C ALA A 210 1.81 -28.32 -8.42
N LEU A 211 2.49 -28.16 -9.57
CA LEU A 211 3.01 -26.87 -10.02
C LEU A 211 1.90 -25.86 -10.32
N ASP A 212 0.82 -26.31 -10.96
CA ASP A 212 -0.35 -25.47 -11.23
C ASP A 212 -0.96 -24.95 -9.93
N LEU A 213 -1.06 -25.78 -8.89
CA LEU A 213 -1.50 -25.34 -7.56
C LEU A 213 -0.53 -24.32 -6.95
N LEU A 214 0.78 -24.60 -6.95
CA LEU A 214 1.79 -23.67 -6.41
C LEU A 214 1.78 -22.33 -7.13
N ASN A 215 1.48 -22.32 -8.42
CA ASN A 215 1.38 -21.09 -9.21
C ASN A 215 0.18 -20.20 -8.82
N THR A 216 -0.82 -20.75 -8.13
CA THR A 216 -1.95 -19.96 -7.59
C THR A 216 -1.62 -19.28 -6.27
N LEU A 217 -0.48 -19.61 -5.65
CA LEU A 217 -0.11 -19.15 -4.32
C LEU A 217 0.75 -17.90 -4.39
N THR A 218 0.49 -16.97 -3.49
CA THR A 218 1.37 -15.81 -3.29
C THR A 218 2.66 -16.22 -2.57
N ASP A 219 3.68 -15.37 -2.59
CA ASP A 219 4.90 -15.59 -1.82
C ASP A 219 4.62 -15.74 -0.31
N LYS A 220 3.61 -15.02 0.21
CA LYS A 220 3.16 -15.20 1.60
C LYS A 220 2.58 -16.58 1.83
N ASP A 221 1.72 -17.06 0.93
CA ASP A 221 1.11 -18.38 1.05
C ASP A 221 2.17 -19.48 1.01
N LEU A 222 3.15 -19.38 0.13
CA LEU A 222 4.27 -20.33 0.09
C LEU A 222 5.01 -20.41 1.42
N ARG A 223 5.11 -19.31 2.17
CA ARG A 223 5.83 -19.23 3.45
C ARG A 223 5.08 -19.85 4.64
N ASP A 224 3.76 -19.99 4.56
CA ASP A 224 2.95 -20.45 5.70
C ASP A 224 1.87 -21.48 5.38
N MET A 225 1.67 -21.86 4.11
CA MET A 225 0.65 -22.85 3.72
C MET A 225 0.94 -24.24 4.30
N PRO A 226 0.03 -24.80 5.10
CA PRO A 226 0.22 -26.14 5.64
C PRO A 226 -0.13 -27.23 4.61
N MET A 227 0.51 -28.41 4.75
CA MET A 227 0.32 -29.56 3.88
C MET A 227 -1.15 -29.95 3.70
N VAL A 228 -1.95 -29.88 4.77
CA VAL A 228 -3.35 -30.32 4.75
C VAL A 228 -4.21 -29.54 3.75
N ILE A 229 -3.90 -28.26 3.53
CA ILE A 229 -4.62 -27.42 2.56
C ILE A 229 -4.17 -27.74 1.14
N LEU A 230 -2.86 -27.97 0.95
CA LEU A 230 -2.33 -28.41 -0.35
C LEU A 230 -2.91 -29.78 -0.74
N ASP A 231 -2.95 -30.70 0.20
CA ASP A 231 -3.54 -32.03 0.02
C ASP A 231 -5.03 -31.96 -0.36
N ASP A 232 -5.81 -31.12 0.30
CA ASP A 232 -7.24 -30.94 0.01
C ASP A 232 -7.47 -30.51 -1.46
N ASN A 233 -6.64 -29.61 -1.97
CA ASN A 233 -6.69 -29.18 -3.36
C ASN A 233 -6.24 -30.28 -4.34
N MET A 234 -5.18 -31.03 -4.01
CA MET A 234 -4.66 -32.10 -4.87
C MET A 234 -5.59 -33.30 -4.97
N GLN A 235 -6.26 -33.65 -3.88
CA GLN A 235 -7.14 -34.80 -3.79
C GLN A 235 -8.55 -34.53 -4.33
N ALA A 236 -8.96 -33.27 -4.43
CA ALA A 236 -10.19 -32.90 -5.08
C ALA A 236 -10.14 -33.18 -6.59
N LYS A 237 -11.28 -33.53 -7.19
CA LYS A 237 -11.39 -33.77 -8.64
C LYS A 237 -11.42 -32.48 -9.44
N SER A 238 -11.90 -31.40 -8.82
CA SER A 238 -11.97 -30.09 -9.46
C SER A 238 -10.62 -29.63 -10.00
N ASN A 239 -10.62 -29.07 -11.21
CA ASN A 239 -9.45 -28.45 -11.85
C ASN A 239 -9.30 -26.96 -11.47
N GLN A 240 -10.24 -26.41 -10.73
CA GLN A 240 -10.15 -25.04 -10.21
C GLN A 240 -9.28 -25.01 -8.95
N LEU A 241 -7.97 -25.02 -9.18
CA LEU A 241 -6.98 -25.07 -8.10
C LEU A 241 -6.80 -23.67 -7.52
N SER A 242 -7.08 -23.48 -6.30
CA SER A 242 -6.66 -22.36 -5.44
C SER A 242 -7.29 -22.51 -4.06
N PRO A 243 -6.54 -22.49 -2.99
CA PRO A 243 -7.08 -22.52 -1.63
C PRO A 243 -7.51 -21.13 -1.13
N ARG A 244 -7.32 -20.08 -1.92
CA ARG A 244 -7.55 -18.68 -1.55
C ARG A 244 -8.34 -17.94 -2.61
N VAL A 245 -9.24 -17.07 -2.17
CA VAL A 245 -10.06 -16.20 -3.05
C VAL A 245 -9.54 -14.78 -3.05
N GLU A 246 -9.19 -14.27 -1.85
CA GLU A 246 -8.76 -12.88 -1.62
C GLU A 246 -7.54 -12.86 -0.67
N TYR A 247 -7.71 -12.25 0.50
CA TYR A 247 -6.70 -12.15 1.55
C TYR A 247 -7.20 -12.74 2.87
N GLU A 248 -7.78 -13.94 2.81
CA GLU A 248 -8.31 -14.60 3.99
C GLU A 248 -7.17 -14.90 4.98
N MET A 249 -7.30 -14.45 6.22
CA MET A 249 -6.29 -14.66 7.25
C MET A 249 -6.25 -16.11 7.74
N ILE A 250 -7.39 -16.81 7.69
CA ILE A 250 -7.52 -18.19 8.17
C ILE A 250 -7.98 -19.05 7.00
N LEU A 251 -7.20 -20.07 6.68
CA LEU A 251 -7.57 -21.10 5.72
C LEU A 251 -7.83 -22.43 6.44
N LYS A 252 -8.79 -23.18 5.92
CA LYS A 252 -9.12 -24.53 6.32
C LYS A 252 -9.37 -25.38 5.07
N PRO A 253 -9.15 -26.70 5.10
CA PRO A 253 -9.57 -27.57 4.02
C PRO A 253 -11.09 -27.47 3.80
N PHE A 254 -11.52 -27.36 2.56
CA PHE A 254 -12.95 -27.24 2.23
C PHE A 254 -13.33 -27.93 0.92
N LYS A 255 -12.39 -28.09 0.01
CA LYS A 255 -12.68 -28.46 -1.38
C LYS A 255 -13.29 -29.83 -1.51
N GLN A 256 -12.69 -30.82 -0.88
CA GLN A 256 -13.24 -32.20 -0.87
C GLN A 256 -14.60 -32.27 -0.17
N PHE A 257 -14.81 -31.46 0.88
CA PHE A 257 -16.08 -31.42 1.59
C PHE A 257 -17.22 -30.96 0.68
N PHE A 258 -17.06 -29.85 -0.04
CA PHE A 258 -18.09 -29.35 -0.95
C PHE A 258 -18.26 -30.24 -2.17
N GLU A 259 -17.20 -30.86 -2.65
CA GLU A 259 -17.24 -31.78 -3.77
C GLU A 259 -18.03 -33.09 -3.46
N THR A 260 -17.94 -33.59 -2.21
CA THR A 260 -18.38 -34.97 -1.92
C THR A 260 -19.46 -35.11 -0.86
N LYS A 261 -19.66 -34.08 -0.01
CA LYS A 261 -20.52 -34.20 1.20
C LYS A 261 -21.61 -33.15 1.31
N ALA A 262 -21.41 -31.97 0.72
CA ALA A 262 -22.29 -30.82 0.95
C ALA A 262 -23.57 -30.87 0.13
N PHE A 263 -23.52 -31.39 -1.09
CA PHE A 263 -24.61 -31.37 -2.06
C PHE A 263 -24.88 -32.74 -2.65
N THR A 264 -26.12 -32.95 -3.10
CA THR A 264 -26.46 -34.16 -3.85
C THR A 264 -25.88 -34.10 -5.27
N PRO A 265 -25.69 -35.26 -5.95
CA PRO A 265 -25.23 -35.25 -7.34
C PRO A 265 -26.10 -34.44 -8.29
N GLU A 266 -27.41 -34.40 -8.04
CA GLU A 266 -28.39 -33.63 -8.83
C GLU A 266 -28.20 -32.11 -8.62
N GLU A 267 -27.94 -31.71 -7.39
CA GLU A 267 -27.64 -30.28 -7.08
C GLU A 267 -26.32 -29.87 -7.74
N VAL A 268 -25.28 -30.68 -7.63
CA VAL A 268 -24.01 -30.44 -8.29
C VAL A 268 -24.17 -30.28 -9.80
N ALA A 269 -24.86 -31.21 -10.45
CA ALA A 269 -25.11 -31.15 -11.90
C ALA A 269 -25.88 -29.88 -12.30
N ARG A 270 -26.87 -29.49 -11.50
CA ARG A 270 -27.66 -28.29 -11.72
C ARG A 270 -26.80 -27.02 -11.59
N PHE A 271 -25.95 -26.93 -10.57
CA PHE A 271 -25.06 -25.78 -10.36
C PHE A 271 -23.99 -25.68 -11.44
N GLN A 272 -23.44 -26.81 -11.90
CA GLN A 272 -22.47 -26.84 -13.00
C GLN A 272 -23.10 -26.42 -14.33
N HIS A 273 -24.36 -26.81 -14.58
CA HIS A 273 -25.06 -26.41 -15.79
C HIS A 273 -25.43 -24.92 -15.76
N ASP A 274 -25.87 -24.41 -14.62
CA ASP A 274 -26.25 -23.02 -14.45
C ASP A 274 -25.79 -22.49 -13.07
N PRO A 275 -24.63 -21.83 -12.99
CA PRO A 275 -24.09 -21.30 -11.74
C PRO A 275 -25.00 -20.28 -11.02
N ALA A 276 -25.94 -19.63 -11.73
CA ALA A 276 -26.94 -18.76 -11.11
C ALA A 276 -27.81 -19.52 -10.10
N GLN A 277 -27.97 -20.85 -10.27
CA GLN A 277 -28.70 -21.71 -9.31
C GLN A 277 -27.94 -21.85 -7.99
N LEU A 278 -26.59 -21.81 -8.01
CA LEU A 278 -25.78 -21.78 -6.79
C LEU A 278 -25.94 -20.42 -6.08
N VAL A 279 -25.97 -19.31 -6.83
CA VAL A 279 -26.24 -17.97 -6.26
C VAL A 279 -27.60 -17.97 -5.56
N ALA A 280 -28.65 -18.49 -6.22
CA ALA A 280 -29.98 -18.60 -5.66
C ALA A 280 -30.01 -19.48 -4.40
N TRP A 281 -29.32 -20.62 -4.43
CA TRP A 281 -29.20 -21.51 -3.28
C TRP A 281 -28.55 -20.81 -2.08
N ILE A 282 -27.44 -20.10 -2.29
CA ILE A 282 -26.74 -19.35 -1.24
C ILE A 282 -27.64 -18.25 -0.66
N ARG A 283 -28.31 -17.46 -1.52
CA ARG A 283 -29.29 -16.45 -1.09
C ARG A 283 -30.37 -17.03 -0.17
N GLN A 284 -30.85 -18.22 -0.48
CA GLN A 284 -31.90 -18.88 0.30
C GLN A 284 -31.41 -19.45 1.63
N HIS A 285 -30.19 -20.02 1.66
CA HIS A 285 -29.71 -20.84 2.79
C HIS A 285 -28.70 -20.13 3.69
N ILE A 286 -28.04 -19.05 3.22
CA ILE A 286 -27.04 -18.31 3.98
C ILE A 286 -27.59 -16.92 4.31
N LYS A 287 -27.81 -16.67 5.58
CA LYS A 287 -28.35 -15.40 6.08
C LYS A 287 -27.21 -14.41 6.32
N LEU A 288 -27.47 -13.14 6.05
CA LEU A 288 -26.55 -12.08 6.45
C LEU A 288 -26.73 -11.73 7.92
N ASN A 289 -25.60 -11.57 8.62
CA ASN A 289 -25.58 -11.04 9.97
C ASN A 289 -26.01 -9.56 9.92
N PRO A 290 -27.05 -9.16 10.65
CA PRO A 290 -27.47 -7.76 10.69
C PRO A 290 -26.40 -6.84 11.29
N ASP A 291 -25.53 -7.36 12.15
CA ASP A 291 -24.33 -6.65 12.62
C ASP A 291 -23.18 -6.82 11.60
N THR A 292 -23.21 -6.02 10.55
CA THR A 292 -22.20 -6.07 9.47
C THR A 292 -20.80 -5.68 9.92
N ARG A 293 -20.62 -5.25 11.17
CA ARG A 293 -19.35 -4.78 11.74
C ARG A 293 -18.76 -5.76 12.74
N ALA A 294 -19.48 -6.83 13.09
CA ALA A 294 -19.06 -7.82 14.07
C ALA A 294 -17.78 -8.57 13.64
N MET A 295 -17.65 -8.83 12.32
CA MET A 295 -16.55 -9.62 11.77
C MET A 295 -15.53 -8.72 11.06
N ARG A 296 -14.27 -8.86 11.41
CA ARG A 296 -13.13 -8.25 10.68
C ARG A 296 -12.34 -9.26 9.89
N ILE A 297 -12.43 -10.54 10.26
CA ILE A 297 -11.75 -11.66 9.62
C ILE A 297 -12.82 -12.47 8.88
N PRO A 298 -12.64 -12.76 7.58
CA PRO A 298 -13.57 -13.61 6.85
C PRO A 298 -13.72 -14.98 7.51
N GLN A 299 -14.94 -15.48 7.56
CA GLN A 299 -15.23 -16.85 7.98
C GLN A 299 -14.68 -17.81 6.94
N THR A 300 -14.21 -18.98 7.42
CA THR A 300 -13.87 -20.07 6.49
C THR A 300 -15.14 -20.61 5.81
N PRO A 301 -15.03 -21.18 4.58
CA PRO A 301 -16.20 -21.72 3.88
C PRO A 301 -16.98 -22.77 4.69
N ILE A 302 -16.28 -23.60 5.45
CA ILE A 302 -16.90 -24.59 6.34
C ILE A 302 -17.69 -23.90 7.46
N SER A 303 -17.12 -22.84 8.07
CA SER A 303 -17.83 -22.12 9.13
C SER A 303 -19.10 -21.41 8.61
N VAL A 304 -19.06 -20.88 7.39
CA VAL A 304 -20.27 -20.33 6.74
C VAL A 304 -21.30 -21.41 6.49
N TRP A 305 -20.88 -22.59 6.01
CA TRP A 305 -21.75 -23.74 5.79
C TRP A 305 -22.43 -24.21 7.08
N GLU A 306 -21.68 -24.35 8.15
CA GLU A 306 -22.19 -24.85 9.44
C GLU A 306 -23.11 -23.84 10.13
N SER A 307 -22.72 -22.57 10.16
CA SER A 307 -23.48 -21.52 10.86
C SER A 307 -24.70 -21.03 10.09
N ARG A 308 -24.69 -21.12 8.76
CA ARG A 308 -25.71 -20.52 7.88
C ARG A 308 -25.91 -19.00 8.08
N LEU A 309 -24.94 -18.36 8.75
CA LEU A 309 -24.95 -16.93 9.08
C LEU A 309 -23.55 -16.35 8.83
N THR A 310 -23.48 -15.26 8.09
CA THR A 310 -22.20 -14.66 7.69
C THR A 310 -22.32 -13.17 7.39
N ASP A 311 -21.20 -12.48 7.20
CA ASP A 311 -21.15 -11.15 6.59
C ASP A 311 -21.11 -11.25 5.05
N SER A 312 -21.29 -10.12 4.36
CA SER A 312 -21.34 -10.09 2.89
C SER A 312 -20.02 -10.54 2.26
N ARG A 313 -18.87 -10.13 2.80
CA ARG A 313 -17.55 -10.49 2.28
C ARG A 313 -17.29 -11.99 2.40
N SER A 314 -17.60 -12.58 3.55
CA SER A 314 -17.47 -14.03 3.75
C SER A 314 -18.45 -14.83 2.89
N ARG A 315 -19.63 -14.28 2.56
CA ARG A 315 -20.58 -14.88 1.61
C ARG A 315 -20.00 -14.90 0.19
N ASP A 316 -19.37 -13.82 -0.21
CA ASP A 316 -18.71 -13.70 -1.51
C ASP A 316 -17.59 -14.72 -1.67
N ILE A 317 -16.71 -14.83 -0.67
CA ILE A 317 -15.63 -15.84 -0.62
C ILE A 317 -16.23 -17.25 -0.63
N PHE A 318 -17.27 -17.50 0.17
CA PHE A 318 -17.97 -18.78 0.23
C PHE A 318 -18.48 -19.21 -1.14
N PHE A 319 -19.12 -18.30 -1.90
CA PHE A 319 -19.58 -18.61 -3.25
C PHE A 319 -18.44 -19.08 -4.15
N VAL A 320 -17.32 -18.34 -4.17
CA VAL A 320 -16.16 -18.66 -5.02
C VAL A 320 -15.55 -20.00 -4.63
N ASP A 321 -15.40 -20.27 -3.33
CA ASP A 321 -14.84 -21.53 -2.84
C ASP A 321 -15.73 -22.73 -3.16
N VAL A 322 -17.05 -22.60 -2.97
CA VAL A 322 -18.02 -23.64 -3.34
C VAL A 322 -18.00 -23.86 -4.86
N ALA A 323 -18.10 -22.79 -5.65
CA ALA A 323 -18.09 -22.89 -7.11
C ALA A 323 -16.83 -23.60 -7.62
N ARG A 324 -15.65 -23.19 -7.13
CA ARG A 324 -14.38 -23.85 -7.49
C ARG A 324 -14.34 -25.31 -7.05
N SER A 325 -14.89 -25.66 -5.89
CA SER A 325 -14.97 -27.05 -5.44
C SER A 325 -15.84 -27.91 -6.37
N LEU A 326 -16.88 -27.33 -6.94
CA LEU A 326 -17.77 -27.97 -7.92
C LEU A 326 -17.28 -27.85 -9.37
N ASN A 327 -16.02 -27.49 -9.58
CA ASN A 327 -15.39 -27.29 -10.89
C ASN A 327 -16.05 -26.22 -11.76
N ILE A 328 -16.63 -25.20 -11.14
CA ILE A 328 -17.17 -24.00 -11.80
C ILE A 328 -16.09 -22.90 -11.74
N GLU A 329 -15.74 -22.33 -12.89
CA GLU A 329 -14.83 -21.17 -12.91
C GLU A 329 -15.47 -19.98 -12.19
N ALA A 330 -14.88 -19.57 -11.07
CA ALA A 330 -15.31 -18.43 -10.29
C ALA A 330 -14.12 -17.69 -9.70
N ARG A 331 -14.29 -16.37 -9.54
CA ARG A 331 -13.25 -15.50 -9.00
C ARG A 331 -13.84 -14.31 -8.26
N MET A 332 -13.03 -13.70 -7.43
CA MET A 332 -13.15 -12.30 -7.12
C MET A 332 -12.31 -11.55 -8.14
N ASP A 333 -12.91 -10.64 -8.91
CA ASP A 333 -12.17 -9.84 -9.88
C ASP A 333 -11.19 -8.93 -9.17
N TYR A 334 -9.94 -9.01 -9.55
CA TYR A 334 -8.84 -8.36 -8.82
C TYR A 334 -8.91 -6.82 -8.88
N VAL A 335 -9.43 -6.26 -9.97
CA VAL A 335 -9.55 -4.80 -10.12
C VAL A 335 -10.76 -4.25 -9.39
N SER A 336 -11.93 -4.85 -9.59
CA SER A 336 -13.21 -4.31 -9.11
C SER A 336 -13.68 -4.91 -7.78
N TRP A 337 -13.03 -6.00 -7.31
CA TRP A 337 -13.43 -6.79 -6.15
C TRP A 337 -14.82 -7.43 -6.25
N LYS A 338 -15.36 -7.51 -7.46
CA LYS A 338 -16.61 -8.19 -7.71
C LYS A 338 -16.44 -9.68 -7.75
N VAL A 339 -17.42 -10.39 -7.24
CA VAL A 339 -17.50 -11.84 -7.38
C VAL A 339 -18.09 -12.17 -8.74
N GLN A 340 -17.49 -13.10 -9.43
CA GLN A 340 -17.88 -13.50 -10.78
C GLN A 340 -17.77 -15.02 -10.95
N TYR A 341 -18.66 -15.55 -11.78
CA TYR A 341 -18.49 -16.89 -12.36
C TYR A 341 -18.45 -16.83 -13.88
N LYS A 342 -17.87 -17.84 -14.51
CA LYS A 342 -17.79 -17.89 -15.97
C LYS A 342 -18.91 -18.72 -16.56
N LYS A 343 -19.61 -18.17 -17.53
CA LYS A 343 -20.65 -18.86 -18.31
C LYS A 343 -20.51 -18.44 -19.78
N ASP A 344 -20.53 -19.40 -20.70
CA ASP A 344 -20.41 -19.15 -22.15
C ASP A 344 -19.23 -18.22 -22.52
N HIS A 345 -18.07 -18.47 -21.89
CA HIS A 345 -16.82 -17.72 -22.02
C HIS A 345 -16.86 -16.27 -21.51
N GLN A 346 -17.93 -15.84 -20.86
CA GLN A 346 -18.07 -14.51 -20.29
C GLN A 346 -18.09 -14.56 -18.76
N TRP A 347 -17.54 -13.52 -18.13
CA TRP A 347 -17.64 -13.32 -16.69
C TRP A 347 -18.97 -12.66 -16.36
N VAL A 348 -19.76 -13.31 -15.53
CA VAL A 348 -21.06 -12.87 -15.04
C VAL A 348 -20.89 -12.41 -13.61
N ASP A 349 -21.36 -11.21 -13.29
CA ASP A 349 -21.33 -10.68 -11.93
C ASP A 349 -22.31 -11.42 -11.03
N VAL A 350 -21.90 -11.74 -9.82
CA VAL A 350 -22.75 -12.32 -8.79
C VAL A 350 -23.42 -11.20 -8.00
N ASP A 351 -24.74 -11.17 -8.09
CA ASP A 351 -25.59 -10.31 -7.28
C ASP A 351 -26.61 -11.17 -6.52
N PHE A 352 -26.40 -11.29 -5.20
CA PHE A 352 -27.30 -12.11 -4.38
C PHE A 352 -28.68 -11.48 -4.16
N ASP A 353 -28.85 -10.20 -4.47
CA ASP A 353 -30.13 -9.50 -4.32
C ASP A 353 -30.93 -9.49 -5.62
N ALA A 354 -30.28 -9.76 -6.76
CA ALA A 354 -30.95 -9.87 -8.06
C ALA A 354 -31.53 -11.28 -8.33
N GLU A 355 -32.65 -11.32 -9.04
CA GLU A 355 -33.23 -12.59 -9.52
C GLU A 355 -32.43 -13.16 -10.70
N GLU A 356 -31.98 -12.29 -11.60
CA GLU A 356 -31.16 -12.66 -12.77
C GLU A 356 -29.76 -12.07 -12.67
N GLN A 357 -28.77 -12.90 -12.96
CA GLN A 357 -27.38 -12.49 -12.98
C GLN A 357 -27.02 -11.89 -14.35
N GLN A 358 -26.24 -10.83 -14.35
CA GLN A 358 -25.93 -10.07 -15.56
C GLN A 358 -24.42 -9.94 -15.81
N VAL A 359 -24.07 -9.88 -17.09
CA VAL A 359 -22.73 -9.45 -17.52
C VAL A 359 -22.61 -7.95 -17.29
N ALA A 360 -21.49 -7.52 -16.70
CA ALA A 360 -21.24 -6.10 -16.46
C ALA A 360 -21.27 -5.30 -17.77
N LYS A 361 -21.97 -4.18 -17.77
CA LYS A 361 -21.84 -3.18 -18.82
C LYS A 361 -20.56 -2.40 -18.60
N THR A 362 -19.72 -2.31 -19.61
CA THR A 362 -18.40 -1.71 -19.50
C THR A 362 -18.17 -0.64 -20.57
N GLY A 363 -17.34 0.34 -20.24
CA GLY A 363 -16.81 1.33 -21.15
C GLY A 363 -15.28 1.42 -21.01
N THR A 364 -14.66 2.30 -21.78
CA THR A 364 -13.20 2.50 -21.79
C THR A 364 -12.84 3.83 -21.14
N LEU A 365 -11.96 3.80 -20.14
CA LEU A 365 -11.32 4.99 -19.59
C LEU A 365 -9.98 5.24 -20.26
N LYS A 366 -9.76 6.45 -20.77
CA LYS A 366 -8.44 6.96 -21.17
C LYS A 366 -8.06 8.12 -20.27
N LEU A 367 -6.87 8.05 -19.68
CA LEU A 367 -6.31 9.18 -18.93
C LEU A 367 -5.32 9.94 -19.82
N ASP A 368 -5.59 11.23 -20.00
CA ASP A 368 -4.69 12.16 -20.69
C ASP A 368 -3.79 12.84 -19.66
N PHE A 369 -2.50 12.51 -19.67
CA PHE A 369 -1.51 13.10 -18.78
C PHE A 369 -0.49 13.91 -19.59
N LYS A 370 -0.28 15.15 -19.18
CA LYS A 370 0.76 16.00 -19.71
C LYS A 370 1.99 15.93 -18.81
N PRO A 371 3.13 15.43 -19.31
CA PRO A 371 4.34 15.34 -18.51
C PRO A 371 4.68 16.67 -17.81
N VAL A 372 5.05 16.57 -16.54
CA VAL A 372 5.53 17.69 -15.73
C VAL A 372 7.00 17.46 -15.37
N PRO A 373 7.76 18.49 -14.98
CA PRO A 373 9.15 18.30 -14.61
C PRO A 373 9.32 17.14 -13.62
N PHE A 374 10.22 16.21 -13.95
CA PHE A 374 10.57 15.01 -13.17
C PHE A 374 9.48 13.93 -13.04
N LEU A 375 8.34 14.09 -13.74
CA LEU A 375 7.29 13.08 -13.79
C LEU A 375 6.76 12.99 -15.22
N ASP A 376 7.17 11.96 -15.92
CA ASP A 376 6.74 11.65 -17.30
C ASP A 376 5.74 10.49 -17.37
N ASP A 377 5.73 9.62 -16.37
CA ASP A 377 4.89 8.42 -16.29
C ASP A 377 4.41 8.17 -14.86
N PRO A 378 3.33 8.83 -14.42
CA PRO A 378 2.82 8.65 -13.06
C PRO A 378 2.33 7.23 -12.84
N LYS A 379 2.64 6.69 -11.66
CA LYS A 379 2.24 5.36 -11.26
C LYS A 379 0.98 5.40 -10.40
N TYR A 380 0.15 4.39 -10.59
CA TYR A 380 -1.03 4.15 -9.77
C TYR A 380 -0.62 4.00 -8.29
N TYR A 381 -1.44 4.31 -7.36
CA TYR A 381 -1.18 4.49 -5.94
C TYR A 381 -0.21 5.62 -5.58
N SER A 382 0.94 5.73 -6.24
CA SER A 382 1.93 6.75 -5.89
C SER A 382 1.48 8.17 -6.24
N TYR A 383 0.85 8.36 -7.40
CA TYR A 383 0.46 9.66 -7.93
C TYR A 383 -1.03 9.81 -8.18
N PHE A 384 -1.75 8.74 -8.40
CA PHE A 384 -3.19 8.77 -8.60
C PHE A 384 -3.85 7.44 -8.25
N THR A 385 -5.15 7.52 -7.94
CA THR A 385 -6.04 6.36 -7.73
C THR A 385 -7.41 6.65 -8.28
N ILE A 386 -8.16 5.59 -8.57
CA ILE A 386 -9.52 5.62 -9.07
C ILE A 386 -10.41 4.83 -8.12
N SER A 387 -11.50 5.43 -7.67
CA SER A 387 -12.50 4.77 -6.84
C SER A 387 -13.87 4.83 -7.49
N LYS A 388 -14.58 3.71 -7.54
CA LYS A 388 -15.99 3.67 -7.97
C LYS A 388 -16.90 4.20 -6.87
N ILE A 389 -17.90 4.98 -7.23
CA ILE A 389 -18.94 5.43 -6.30
C ILE A 389 -20.11 4.45 -6.35
N VAL A 390 -20.35 3.75 -5.25
CA VAL A 390 -21.49 2.82 -5.11
C VAL A 390 -22.27 3.17 -3.85
N ASN A 391 -23.54 3.44 -3.98
CA ASN A 391 -24.40 3.85 -2.86
C ASN A 391 -23.82 5.01 -2.04
N GLY A 392 -23.19 5.99 -2.72
CA GLY A 392 -22.58 7.15 -2.09
C GLY A 392 -21.24 6.88 -1.37
N LYS A 393 -20.69 5.69 -1.49
CA LYS A 393 -19.40 5.29 -0.90
C LYS A 393 -18.34 5.12 -1.97
N THR A 394 -17.07 5.32 -1.61
CA THR A 394 -15.92 5.10 -2.49
C THR A 394 -15.40 3.67 -2.35
N TYR A 395 -15.16 3.00 -3.48
CA TYR A 395 -14.53 1.68 -3.57
C TYR A 395 -13.30 1.79 -4.48
N LEU A 396 -12.13 1.66 -3.89
CA LEU A 396 -10.86 1.76 -4.60
C LEU A 396 -10.74 0.64 -5.64
N MET A 397 -10.45 1.02 -6.89
CA MET A 397 -10.07 0.07 -7.94
C MET A 397 -8.63 -0.38 -7.70
N ASN A 398 -8.39 -1.66 -7.78
CA ASN A 398 -7.06 -2.21 -7.56
C ASN A 398 -6.34 -2.42 -8.90
N PHE A 399 -5.40 -1.52 -9.21
CA PHE A 399 -4.50 -1.65 -10.35
C PHE A 399 -3.08 -1.91 -9.85
N ASP A 400 -2.86 -3.08 -9.30
CA ASP A 400 -1.59 -3.51 -8.76
C ASP A 400 -1.00 -4.64 -9.61
N GLU A 401 0.31 -4.66 -9.80
CA GLU A 401 1.03 -5.75 -10.49
C GLU A 401 1.38 -6.94 -9.55
N GLY A 402 0.73 -7.01 -8.36
CA GLY A 402 0.86 -8.15 -7.44
C GLY A 402 1.95 -8.03 -6.38
N GLN A 403 2.87 -7.07 -6.47
CA GLN A 403 3.80 -6.71 -5.40
C GLN A 403 4.09 -5.21 -5.49
N VAL A 404 3.42 -4.44 -4.64
CA VAL A 404 3.74 -3.02 -4.49
C VAL A 404 4.96 -2.90 -3.60
N ASP A 405 6.11 -2.76 -4.22
CA ASP A 405 7.23 -2.14 -3.54
C ASP A 405 6.94 -0.63 -3.41
N MET A 406 7.44 0.02 -2.37
CA MET A 406 7.25 1.46 -2.14
C MET A 406 7.70 2.24 -3.39
N GLY A 407 6.75 2.77 -4.18
CA GLY A 407 7.00 3.39 -5.48
C GLY A 407 6.71 2.49 -6.69
N GLY A 408 6.28 1.25 -6.47
CA GLY A 408 5.69 0.39 -7.49
C GLY A 408 4.27 0.84 -7.86
N GLY A 409 3.62 0.09 -8.71
CA GLY A 409 2.29 0.33 -9.24
C GLY A 409 2.28 0.36 -10.76
N ILE A 410 1.10 0.14 -11.31
CA ILE A 410 0.91 0.14 -12.77
C ILE A 410 1.15 1.55 -13.31
N SER A 411 1.95 1.62 -14.37
CA SER A 411 2.28 2.86 -15.05
C SER A 411 1.06 3.41 -15.82
N TRP A 412 0.86 4.73 -15.76
CA TRP A 412 -0.11 5.42 -16.62
C TRP A 412 0.10 5.07 -18.09
N HIS A 413 1.36 5.09 -18.54
CA HIS A 413 1.70 4.83 -19.95
C HIS A 413 1.23 3.46 -20.41
N ASN A 414 1.38 2.43 -19.59
CA ASN A 414 1.11 1.05 -19.96
C ASN A 414 -0.39 0.71 -19.93
N VAL A 415 -1.16 1.29 -19.04
CA VAL A 415 -2.55 0.89 -18.79
C VAL A 415 -3.56 1.96 -19.17
N PHE A 416 -3.35 3.21 -18.74
CA PHE A 416 -4.40 4.23 -18.82
C PHE A 416 -4.31 5.13 -20.06
N LYS A 417 -3.14 5.24 -20.65
CA LYS A 417 -2.92 6.08 -21.85
C LYS A 417 -3.70 5.59 -23.05
N ASN A 418 -3.68 4.29 -23.30
CA ASN A 418 -4.33 3.67 -24.47
C ASN A 418 -5.78 3.25 -24.19
N GLY A 419 -6.16 3.20 -22.93
CA GLY A 419 -7.48 2.86 -22.46
C GLY A 419 -7.51 1.56 -21.66
N THR A 420 -8.28 1.59 -20.56
CA THR A 420 -8.59 0.44 -19.73
C THR A 420 -10.10 0.29 -19.57
N THR A 421 -10.56 -0.95 -19.47
CA THR A 421 -11.98 -1.25 -19.32
C THR A 421 -12.40 -1.08 -17.86
N LEU A 422 -13.48 -0.33 -17.66
CA LEU A 422 -14.16 -0.18 -16.37
C LEU A 422 -15.66 -0.42 -16.54
N ASP A 423 -16.31 -0.82 -15.46
CA ASP A 423 -17.77 -0.91 -15.43
C ASP A 423 -18.41 0.46 -15.63
N GLU A 424 -19.60 0.46 -16.22
CA GLU A 424 -20.47 1.64 -16.23
C GLU A 424 -20.68 2.19 -14.83
N GLY A 425 -20.63 3.51 -14.68
CA GLY A 425 -20.87 4.18 -13.41
C GLY A 425 -19.99 5.38 -13.14
N THR A 426 -20.11 5.92 -11.95
CA THR A 426 -19.43 7.14 -11.53
C THR A 426 -18.20 6.81 -10.71
N TYR A 427 -17.13 7.57 -10.96
CA TYR A 427 -15.82 7.36 -10.37
C TYR A 427 -15.22 8.65 -9.83
N LEU A 428 -14.37 8.52 -8.84
CA LEU A 428 -13.51 9.57 -8.29
C LEU A 428 -12.06 9.27 -8.68
N LEU A 429 -11.44 10.18 -9.43
CA LEU A 429 -10.00 10.22 -9.66
C LEU A 429 -9.38 11.14 -8.62
N VAL A 430 -8.48 10.59 -7.81
CA VAL A 430 -7.65 11.34 -6.88
C VAL A 430 -6.23 11.33 -7.41
N SER A 431 -5.62 12.48 -7.52
CA SER A 431 -4.20 12.59 -7.86
C SER A 431 -3.50 13.53 -6.90
N GLY A 432 -2.20 13.40 -6.75
CA GLY A 432 -1.47 14.29 -5.86
C GLY A 432 0.03 14.12 -5.93
N GLN A 433 0.71 15.18 -5.53
CA GLN A 433 2.14 15.21 -5.36
C GLN A 433 2.49 15.51 -3.91
N ARG A 434 3.28 14.63 -3.30
CA ARG A 434 3.81 14.87 -1.95
C ARG A 434 5.04 15.75 -2.02
N MET A 435 5.00 16.82 -1.24
CA MET A 435 6.07 17.80 -1.13
C MET A 435 7.10 17.38 -0.08
N ALA A 436 8.25 18.04 -0.07
CA ALA A 436 9.34 17.75 0.86
C ALA A 436 8.97 17.97 2.33
N ASP A 437 8.14 18.97 2.63
CA ASP A 437 7.61 19.23 3.98
C ASP A 437 6.53 18.26 4.43
N GLY A 438 6.21 17.26 3.60
CA GLY A 438 5.17 16.27 3.86
C GLY A 438 3.77 16.69 3.44
N SER A 439 3.56 17.95 3.02
CA SER A 439 2.29 18.39 2.46
C SER A 439 1.97 17.68 1.14
N VAL A 440 0.71 17.65 0.75
CA VAL A 440 0.27 17.06 -0.50
C VAL A 440 -0.60 18.05 -1.25
N LEU A 441 -0.28 18.25 -2.52
CA LEU A 441 -1.10 18.99 -3.47
C LEU A 441 -2.04 18.00 -4.17
N ALA A 442 -3.21 17.75 -3.57
CA ALA A 442 -4.19 16.81 -4.11
C ALA A 442 -5.15 17.48 -5.10
N HIS A 443 -5.61 16.73 -6.09
CA HIS A 443 -6.66 17.08 -7.02
C HIS A 443 -7.70 15.98 -7.08
N ASN A 444 -8.97 16.32 -6.86
CA ASN A 444 -10.11 15.40 -6.88
C ASN A 444 -10.96 15.73 -8.09
N GLN A 445 -11.26 14.73 -8.91
CA GLN A 445 -12.10 14.87 -10.09
C GLN A 445 -13.06 13.68 -10.20
N PHE A 446 -14.35 13.97 -10.38
CA PHE A 446 -15.34 12.95 -10.66
C PHE A 446 -15.54 12.81 -12.17
N PHE A 447 -15.81 11.60 -12.62
CA PHE A 447 -16.13 11.30 -14.02
C PHE A 447 -17.11 10.12 -14.12
N HIS A 448 -17.72 9.95 -15.28
CA HIS A 448 -18.67 8.87 -15.54
C HIS A 448 -18.17 8.00 -16.69
N ILE A 449 -18.31 6.70 -16.56
CA ILE A 449 -18.08 5.70 -17.62
C ILE A 449 -19.43 5.26 -18.15
N GLU A 450 -19.66 5.45 -19.45
CA GLU A 450 -20.84 4.97 -20.16
C GLU A 450 -20.51 3.66 -20.89
N ALA A 451 -21.49 2.75 -20.88
CA ALA A 451 -21.33 1.45 -21.54
C ALA A 451 -21.09 1.60 -23.05
N GLY A 452 -20.08 0.92 -23.55
CA GLY A 452 -19.69 0.91 -24.96
C GLY A 452 -18.92 2.15 -25.43
N ASP A 453 -18.80 3.20 -24.62
CA ASP A 453 -18.15 4.45 -24.97
C ASP A 453 -16.74 4.57 -24.40
N THR A 454 -15.98 5.53 -24.94
CA THR A 454 -14.66 5.91 -24.44
C THR A 454 -14.74 7.26 -23.72
N THR A 455 -14.50 7.24 -22.41
CA THR A 455 -14.41 8.43 -21.58
C THR A 455 -12.95 8.88 -21.49
N GLN A 456 -12.68 10.12 -21.85
CA GLN A 456 -11.35 10.72 -21.76
C GLN A 456 -11.30 11.69 -20.58
N VAL A 457 -10.37 11.48 -19.64
CA VAL A 457 -10.22 12.27 -18.41
C VAL A 457 -8.79 12.78 -18.31
N LYS A 458 -8.63 14.05 -17.93
CA LYS A 458 -7.31 14.62 -17.69
C LYS A 458 -6.79 14.17 -16.33
N LEU A 459 -5.60 13.57 -16.31
CA LEU A 459 -4.86 13.31 -15.09
C LEU A 459 -4.01 14.54 -14.73
N ILE A 460 -4.43 15.27 -13.73
CA ILE A 460 -3.79 16.52 -13.29
C ILE A 460 -2.93 16.23 -12.07
N VAL A 461 -1.61 16.40 -12.19
CA VAL A 461 -0.70 16.37 -11.04
C VAL A 461 -0.25 17.81 -10.79
N ARG A 462 -0.76 18.38 -9.69
CA ARG A 462 -0.50 19.78 -9.32
C ARG A 462 0.98 19.99 -9.03
N GLN A 463 1.48 21.16 -9.43
CA GLN A 463 2.84 21.60 -9.19
C GLN A 463 2.81 22.87 -8.35
N GLN A 464 3.82 23.06 -7.51
CA GLN A 464 4.05 24.31 -6.81
C GLN A 464 5.35 24.92 -7.30
N ASP A 465 5.31 26.19 -7.71
CA ASP A 465 6.47 26.85 -8.30
C ASP A 465 7.54 27.22 -7.27
N GLU A 466 7.18 27.39 -6.00
CA GLU A 466 8.07 27.87 -4.93
C GLU A 466 8.47 26.79 -3.89
N GLY A 467 7.93 25.58 -3.94
CA GLY A 467 8.22 24.49 -2.99
C GLY A 467 9.46 23.68 -3.36
N VAL A 468 10.00 22.93 -2.39
CA VAL A 468 11.01 21.91 -2.65
C VAL A 468 10.32 20.69 -3.26
N LYS A 469 10.67 20.37 -4.51
CA LYS A 469 10.06 19.26 -5.27
C LYS A 469 10.70 17.93 -4.89
N VAL A 470 9.91 16.86 -4.89
CA VAL A 470 10.43 15.50 -4.85
C VAL A 470 10.78 15.08 -6.26
N PHE A 471 12.05 14.76 -6.50
CA PHE A 471 12.59 14.37 -7.81
C PHE A 471 12.45 12.88 -8.10
N GLY A 472 12.42 12.07 -7.06
CA GLY A 472 12.36 10.62 -7.16
C GLY A 472 12.55 9.95 -5.82
N SER A 473 12.92 8.67 -5.84
CA SER A 473 13.16 7.89 -4.63
C SER A 473 14.58 7.31 -4.61
N PHE A 474 15.12 7.13 -3.40
CA PHE A 474 16.37 6.43 -3.14
C PHE A 474 16.21 5.60 -1.88
N ASN A 475 16.53 4.31 -1.94
CA ASN A 475 16.40 3.40 -0.81
C ASN A 475 17.54 3.61 0.20
N SER A 476 17.21 4.20 1.35
CA SER A 476 18.17 4.45 2.43
C SER A 476 18.69 3.18 3.15
N GLU A 477 18.11 2.02 2.90
CA GLU A 477 18.63 0.73 3.36
C GLU A 477 19.82 0.20 2.55
N ASN A 478 20.18 0.85 1.44
CA ASN A 478 21.37 0.48 0.68
C ASN A 478 22.63 0.49 1.53
N LEU A 479 23.46 -0.53 1.31
CA LEU A 479 24.66 -0.78 2.08
C LEU A 479 25.89 -0.13 1.44
N PHE A 480 26.79 0.40 2.28
CA PHE A 480 28.10 0.86 1.89
C PHE A 480 29.14 0.42 2.92
N SER A 481 30.41 0.41 2.53
CA SER A 481 31.50 0.07 3.43
C SER A 481 31.97 1.30 4.22
N HIS A 482 31.83 1.27 5.54
CA HIS A 482 32.27 2.29 6.47
C HIS A 482 33.19 1.63 7.51
N GLU A 483 34.41 2.12 7.66
CA GLU A 483 35.43 1.56 8.60
C GLU A 483 35.56 0.02 8.51
N GLY A 484 35.49 -0.50 7.28
CA GLY A 484 35.63 -1.93 7.01
C GLY A 484 34.39 -2.79 7.29
N LYS A 485 33.27 -2.19 7.67
CA LYS A 485 31.98 -2.87 7.89
C LYS A 485 30.95 -2.44 6.86
N GLU A 486 30.08 -3.36 6.47
CA GLU A 486 28.90 -3.04 5.67
C GLU A 486 27.81 -2.44 6.57
N VAL A 487 27.39 -1.21 6.28
CA VAL A 487 26.35 -0.48 7.03
C VAL A 487 25.35 0.14 6.08
N SER A 488 24.08 0.30 6.49
CA SER A 488 23.11 1.00 5.65
C SER A 488 23.23 2.52 5.80
N ILE A 489 22.81 3.26 4.75
CA ILE A 489 22.72 4.72 4.82
C ILE A 489 21.85 5.11 6.02
N LEU A 490 20.67 4.48 6.17
CA LEU A 490 19.73 4.75 7.25
C LEU A 490 20.36 4.55 8.64
N SER A 491 21.15 3.50 8.83
CA SER A 491 21.81 3.23 10.13
C SER A 491 22.80 4.32 10.53
N GLN A 492 23.40 5.00 9.55
CA GLN A 492 24.39 6.06 9.77
C GLN A 492 23.76 7.45 9.85
N THR A 493 22.68 7.68 9.12
CA THR A 493 22.05 8.99 9.05
C THR A 493 20.91 9.19 10.07
N GLY A 494 20.35 8.11 10.59
CA GLY A 494 19.18 8.16 11.45
C GLY A 494 17.95 8.72 10.71
N ARG A 495 16.95 9.17 11.47
CA ARG A 495 15.72 9.72 10.90
C ARG A 495 15.89 11.16 10.44
N GLY A 496 15.28 11.49 9.31
CA GLY A 496 15.24 12.83 8.73
C GLY A 496 16.00 12.94 7.41
N TYR A 497 16.31 14.17 7.03
CA TYR A 497 17.07 14.44 5.80
C TYR A 497 18.56 14.21 5.98
N TYR A 498 19.23 13.86 4.87
CA TYR A 498 20.68 13.76 4.78
C TYR A 498 21.15 14.15 3.37
N VAL A 499 22.43 14.51 3.26
CA VAL A 499 23.09 14.67 1.97
C VAL A 499 23.87 13.41 1.67
N LEU A 500 23.75 12.89 0.44
CA LEU A 500 24.58 11.79 -0.06
C LEU A 500 25.32 12.27 -1.31
N GLY A 501 26.63 12.09 -1.31
CA GLY A 501 27.50 12.43 -2.43
C GLY A 501 28.30 11.23 -2.91
N ILE A 502 28.33 10.96 -4.22
CA ILE A 502 29.24 10.01 -4.87
C ILE A 502 30.36 10.82 -5.52
N LEU A 503 31.60 10.59 -5.10
CA LEU A 503 32.73 11.43 -5.45
C LEU A 503 33.59 10.82 -6.56
N GLY A 504 33.91 11.61 -7.59
CA GLY A 504 34.97 11.33 -8.57
C GLY A 504 36.28 11.96 -8.13
N VAL A 505 37.00 11.31 -7.21
CA VAL A 505 38.18 11.86 -6.56
C VAL A 505 39.30 12.19 -7.57
N GLY A 506 39.82 13.42 -7.50
CA GLY A 506 40.83 13.92 -8.41
C GLY A 506 40.29 14.43 -9.74
N GLN A 507 38.99 14.48 -9.89
CA GLN A 507 38.33 15.15 -11.00
C GLN A 507 37.95 16.58 -10.60
N GLU A 508 38.12 17.51 -11.52
CA GLU A 508 37.86 18.93 -11.27
C GLU A 508 36.43 19.20 -10.78
N PRO A 509 35.36 18.59 -11.34
CA PRO A 509 34.01 18.79 -10.82
C PRO A 509 33.84 18.40 -9.35
N THR A 510 34.50 17.33 -8.89
CA THR A 510 34.45 16.92 -7.48
C THR A 510 35.22 17.90 -6.59
N ASN A 511 36.37 18.35 -7.02
CA ASN A 511 37.17 19.32 -6.26
C ASN A 511 36.41 20.63 -6.07
N HIS A 512 35.76 21.11 -7.15
CA HIS A 512 34.93 22.29 -7.11
C HIS A 512 33.76 22.14 -6.14
N ALA A 513 33.05 21.02 -6.22
CA ALA A 513 31.92 20.70 -5.34
C ALA A 513 32.32 20.70 -3.86
N LEU A 514 33.45 20.08 -3.51
CA LEU A 514 33.95 20.02 -2.13
C LEU A 514 34.35 21.40 -1.61
N HIS A 515 35.00 22.25 -2.42
CA HIS A 515 35.30 23.63 -2.07
C HIS A 515 34.00 24.45 -1.80
N ASP A 516 33.00 24.27 -2.63
CA ASP A 516 31.70 24.97 -2.45
C ASP A 516 30.98 24.53 -1.18
N ILE A 517 31.00 23.23 -0.86
CA ILE A 517 30.45 22.70 0.39
C ILE A 517 31.22 23.27 1.60
N ALA A 518 32.56 23.28 1.54
CA ALA A 518 33.38 23.83 2.62
C ALA A 518 33.12 25.32 2.90
N LYS A 519 32.89 26.15 1.85
CA LYS A 519 32.49 27.55 2.02
C LYS A 519 31.18 27.72 2.80
N MET A 520 30.27 26.75 2.71
CA MET A 520 28.97 26.80 3.36
C MET A 520 28.92 26.04 4.69
N LYS A 521 30.09 25.55 5.18
CA LYS A 521 30.21 24.72 6.38
C LYS A 521 29.38 25.23 7.57
N ALA A 522 29.48 26.51 7.90
CA ALA A 522 28.78 27.08 9.07
C ALA A 522 27.26 26.90 9.01
N LYS A 523 26.66 27.11 7.83
CA LYS A 523 25.22 26.89 7.62
C LYS A 523 24.85 25.40 7.64
N LEU A 524 25.69 24.56 7.08
CA LEU A 524 25.47 23.13 7.04
C LEU A 524 25.64 22.49 8.43
N ASP A 525 26.59 22.97 9.24
CA ASP A 525 26.72 22.58 10.65
C ASP A 525 25.53 23.03 11.49
N GLN A 526 24.98 24.21 11.23
CA GLN A 526 23.76 24.68 11.88
C GLN A 526 22.54 23.81 11.53
N TRP A 527 22.47 23.29 10.32
CA TRP A 527 21.43 22.33 9.93
C TRP A 527 21.57 21.01 10.67
N GLY A 528 22.80 20.61 11.01
CA GLY A 528 23.09 19.49 11.91
C GLY A 528 22.80 18.10 11.38
N ARG A 529 22.49 17.95 10.08
CA ARG A 529 22.17 16.66 9.47
C ARG A 529 23.40 15.99 8.83
N PRO A 530 23.40 14.66 8.70
CA PRO A 530 24.51 13.93 8.14
C PRO A 530 24.80 14.23 6.67
N PHE A 531 26.10 14.22 6.34
CA PHE A 531 26.64 14.19 5.00
C PHE A 531 27.33 12.85 4.78
N VAL A 532 26.82 12.00 3.92
CA VAL A 532 27.45 10.73 3.54
C VAL A 532 28.19 10.94 2.22
N LEU A 533 29.52 10.86 2.24
CA LEU A 533 30.36 11.03 1.04
C LEU A 533 31.00 9.68 0.70
N LEU A 534 30.64 9.13 -0.46
CA LEU A 534 31.04 7.81 -0.89
C LEU A 534 32.10 7.89 -1.98
N PHE A 535 33.10 7.06 -1.84
CA PHE A 535 34.14 6.81 -2.84
C PHE A 535 33.72 5.62 -3.71
N THR A 536 34.17 5.60 -4.95
CA THR A 536 33.91 4.49 -5.88
C THR A 536 34.68 3.22 -5.53
N ASP A 537 35.85 3.39 -4.90
CA ASP A 537 36.75 2.30 -4.52
C ASP A 537 37.75 2.73 -3.45
N GLU A 538 38.55 1.80 -2.97
CA GLU A 538 39.58 2.05 -1.95
C GLU A 538 40.74 2.94 -2.46
N ALA A 539 41.03 2.91 -3.75
CA ALA A 539 42.10 3.77 -4.32
C ALA A 539 41.65 5.24 -4.31
N ALA A 540 40.39 5.49 -4.65
CA ALA A 540 39.76 6.82 -4.55
C ALA A 540 39.77 7.32 -3.09
N ALA A 541 39.40 6.45 -2.14
CA ALA A 541 39.43 6.81 -0.70
C ALA A 541 40.86 7.21 -0.24
N LYS A 542 41.88 6.43 -0.59
CA LYS A 542 43.29 6.74 -0.28
C LYS A 542 43.74 8.04 -0.94
N LYS A 543 43.38 8.28 -2.19
CA LYS A 543 43.72 9.50 -2.90
C LYS A 543 43.06 10.72 -2.24
N PHE A 544 41.83 10.61 -1.86
CA PHE A 544 41.11 11.68 -1.14
C PHE A 544 41.79 12.02 0.18
N GLU A 545 42.21 11.03 0.97
CA GLU A 545 42.86 11.24 2.25
C GLU A 545 44.17 12.03 2.11
N GLN A 546 44.88 11.88 0.99
CA GLN A 546 46.09 12.67 0.69
C GLN A 546 45.80 14.12 0.34
N GLN A 547 44.60 14.40 -0.22
CA GLN A 547 44.21 15.71 -0.75
C GLN A 547 43.20 16.46 0.11
N LYS A 548 42.64 15.83 1.15
CA LYS A 548 41.49 16.37 1.89
C LYS A 548 41.72 17.78 2.46
N ASN A 549 42.93 18.12 2.82
CA ASN A 549 43.29 19.43 3.36
C ASN A 549 43.20 20.55 2.31
N GLU A 550 43.21 20.22 1.02
CA GLU A 550 43.09 21.19 -0.07
C GLU A 550 41.67 21.76 -0.20
N PHE A 551 40.66 21.00 0.23
CA PHE A 551 39.25 21.39 0.04
C PHE A 551 38.68 22.30 1.13
N GLY A 552 39.43 22.49 2.24
CA GLY A 552 38.93 23.17 3.43
C GLY A 552 38.16 22.22 4.39
N LEU A 553 37.56 22.79 5.43
CA LEU A 553 36.84 22.00 6.44
C LEU A 553 35.43 21.68 5.95
N LEU A 554 35.13 20.40 5.83
CA LEU A 554 33.81 19.89 5.53
C LEU A 554 32.85 19.96 6.76
N PRO A 555 31.54 19.81 6.59
CA PRO A 555 30.59 19.77 7.71
C PRO A 555 30.96 18.74 8.77
N GLN A 556 30.66 19.05 10.05
CA GLN A 556 31.06 18.20 11.19
C GLN A 556 30.50 16.79 11.14
N ASN A 557 29.24 16.66 10.64
CA ASN A 557 28.55 15.38 10.54
C ASN A 557 28.84 14.65 9.21
N THR A 558 30.05 14.80 8.66
CA THR A 558 30.44 14.10 7.43
C THR A 558 30.91 12.68 7.73
N ILE A 559 30.31 11.72 7.06
CA ILE A 559 30.58 10.28 7.14
C ILE A 559 31.19 9.87 5.79
N PHE A 560 32.34 9.22 5.83
CA PHE A 560 33.00 8.72 4.62
C PHE A 560 32.79 7.21 4.48
N GLY A 561 32.63 6.74 3.25
CA GLY A 561 32.51 5.33 2.96
C GLY A 561 32.81 4.98 1.51
N ILE A 562 32.61 3.73 1.15
CA ILE A 562 32.91 3.20 -0.18
C ILE A 562 31.67 2.46 -0.70
N ASP A 563 31.19 2.84 -1.88
CA ASP A 563 30.21 2.07 -2.66
C ASP A 563 30.93 1.00 -3.48
N LYS A 564 31.35 -0.09 -2.80
CA LYS A 564 32.24 -1.13 -3.37
C LYS A 564 31.67 -1.79 -4.64
N THR A 565 30.36 -1.92 -4.71
CA THR A 565 29.67 -2.59 -5.82
C THR A 565 29.18 -1.60 -6.88
N GLY A 566 29.21 -0.30 -6.57
CA GLY A 566 28.59 0.73 -7.40
C GLY A 566 27.05 0.72 -7.37
N ALA A 567 26.44 -0.08 -6.49
CA ALA A 567 24.99 -0.27 -6.44
C ALA A 567 24.23 1.00 -6.07
N ILE A 568 24.79 1.81 -5.14
CA ILE A 568 24.20 3.09 -4.74
C ILE A 568 24.22 4.08 -5.90
N CYS A 569 25.36 4.20 -6.57
CA CYS A 569 25.52 5.05 -7.75
C CYS A 569 24.54 4.64 -8.87
N GLU A 570 24.45 3.35 -9.15
CA GLU A 570 23.55 2.81 -10.19
C GLU A 570 22.09 3.00 -9.86
N GLU A 571 21.69 2.83 -8.61
CA GLU A 571 20.31 3.09 -8.18
C GLU A 571 19.95 4.57 -8.37
N ILE A 572 20.79 5.49 -7.89
CA ILE A 572 20.55 6.93 -8.08
C ILE A 572 20.45 7.25 -9.58
N ALA A 573 21.37 6.74 -10.39
CA ALA A 573 21.35 6.99 -11.83
C ALA A 573 20.09 6.46 -12.50
N THR A 574 19.60 5.30 -12.08
CA THR A 574 18.40 4.66 -12.61
C THR A 574 17.13 5.38 -12.15
N GLN A 575 16.99 5.60 -10.84
CA GLN A 575 15.79 6.22 -10.26
C GLN A 575 15.64 7.70 -10.68
N MET A 576 16.77 8.41 -10.82
CA MET A 576 16.77 9.81 -11.27
C MET A 576 16.88 9.95 -12.80
N LYS A 577 16.91 8.83 -13.55
CA LYS A 577 16.99 8.80 -15.03
C LYS A 577 18.17 9.62 -15.58
N LEU A 578 19.33 9.49 -14.95
CA LEU A 578 20.52 10.22 -15.37
C LEU A 578 21.00 9.74 -16.75
N ALA A 579 21.19 10.66 -17.69
CA ALA A 579 21.62 10.35 -19.04
C ALA A 579 23.05 9.80 -19.09
N GLN A 580 23.92 10.26 -18.18
CA GLN A 580 25.31 9.84 -18.09
C GLN A 580 25.57 9.23 -16.70
N ARG A 581 25.41 7.92 -16.56
CA ARG A 581 25.45 7.20 -15.29
C ARG A 581 26.76 7.38 -14.51
N ASN A 582 27.89 7.58 -15.20
CA ASN A 582 29.23 7.65 -14.60
C ASN A 582 29.79 9.08 -14.50
N GLN A 583 28.99 10.11 -14.72
CA GLN A 583 29.45 11.49 -14.56
C GLN A 583 29.39 11.91 -13.08
N LEU A 584 30.56 11.97 -12.46
CA LEU A 584 30.71 12.32 -11.05
C LEU A 584 31.17 13.79 -10.89
N PRO A 585 30.89 14.43 -9.72
CA PRO A 585 30.19 13.88 -8.58
C PRO A 585 28.67 13.84 -8.80
N ILE A 586 27.97 13.01 -8.00
CA ILE A 586 26.53 13.06 -7.87
C ILE A 586 26.20 13.45 -6.43
N PHE A 587 25.33 14.44 -6.23
CA PHE A 587 24.83 14.83 -4.92
C PHE A 587 23.32 14.78 -4.89
N ILE A 588 22.76 14.17 -3.84
CA ILE A 588 21.34 14.20 -3.55
C ILE A 588 21.09 14.67 -2.12
N ILE A 589 19.92 15.29 -1.87
CA ILE A 589 19.32 15.38 -0.54
C ILE A 589 18.17 14.39 -0.53
N ALA A 590 18.21 13.45 0.37
CA ALA A 590 17.16 12.45 0.54
C ALA A 590 16.72 12.35 2.01
N ASP A 591 15.62 11.65 2.27
CA ASP A 591 15.13 11.41 3.62
C ASP A 591 14.88 9.91 3.89
N THR A 592 14.57 9.61 5.15
CA THR A 592 14.25 8.25 5.61
C THR A 592 12.95 7.66 5.05
N PHE A 593 12.18 8.45 4.31
CA PHE A 593 11.02 7.99 3.55
C PHE A 593 11.36 7.79 2.07
N ASN A 594 12.64 7.67 1.75
CA ASN A 594 13.18 7.45 0.41
C ASN A 594 12.86 8.57 -0.60
N ARG A 595 12.53 9.78 -0.14
CA ARG A 595 12.24 10.91 -1.02
C ARG A 595 13.52 11.67 -1.33
N VAL A 596 13.79 11.91 -2.61
CA VAL A 596 14.90 12.75 -3.08
C VAL A 596 14.38 14.14 -3.42
N VAL A 597 14.91 15.15 -2.74
CA VAL A 597 14.46 16.55 -2.85
C VAL A 597 15.48 17.49 -3.47
N PHE A 598 16.66 16.97 -3.78
CA PHE A 598 17.72 17.69 -4.50
C PHE A 598 18.54 16.68 -5.30
N LEU A 599 18.98 17.08 -6.48
CA LEU A 599 19.87 16.31 -7.34
C LEU A 599 20.83 17.27 -8.06
N SER A 600 22.10 16.94 -8.04
CA SER A 600 23.14 17.57 -8.84
C SER A 600 24.08 16.51 -9.40
N GLN A 601 24.50 16.65 -10.64
CA GLN A 601 25.43 15.73 -11.31
C GLN A 601 26.50 16.50 -12.06
N GLY A 602 27.74 16.03 -11.94
CA GLY A 602 28.90 16.61 -12.64
C GLY A 602 29.26 18.01 -12.15
N TYR A 603 29.74 18.84 -13.06
CA TYR A 603 30.16 20.20 -12.74
C TYR A 603 28.97 21.10 -12.43
N THR A 604 28.89 21.56 -11.18
CA THR A 604 27.80 22.41 -10.71
C THR A 604 28.37 23.65 -10.04
N ILE A 605 28.07 24.83 -10.55
CA ILE A 605 28.50 26.10 -9.97
C ILE A 605 27.63 26.41 -8.74
N GLY A 606 28.28 26.74 -7.61
CA GLY A 606 27.58 27.12 -6.37
C GLY A 606 26.80 25.96 -5.73
N LEU A 607 27.31 24.74 -5.78
CA LEU A 607 26.64 23.57 -5.20
C LEU A 607 26.30 23.79 -3.72
N GLY A 608 27.22 24.34 -2.92
CA GLY A 608 26.98 24.61 -1.50
C GLY A 608 25.83 25.61 -1.27
N GLU A 609 25.72 26.63 -2.12
CA GLU A 609 24.61 27.59 -2.08
C GLU A 609 23.29 26.94 -2.48
N GLN A 610 23.28 26.09 -3.51
CA GLN A 610 22.11 25.35 -3.93
C GLN A 610 21.62 24.39 -2.85
N LEU A 611 22.53 23.65 -2.21
CA LEU A 611 22.20 22.79 -1.07
C LEU A 611 21.60 23.60 0.08
N THR A 612 22.24 24.72 0.48
CA THR A 612 21.74 25.54 1.59
C THR A 612 20.39 26.23 1.27
N LYS A 613 20.13 26.57 0.02
CA LYS A 613 18.83 27.12 -0.43
C LYS A 613 17.71 26.06 -0.31
N VAL A 614 17.99 24.81 -0.66
CA VAL A 614 17.02 23.71 -0.49
C VAL A 614 16.84 23.41 0.99
N ILE A 615 17.93 23.27 1.73
CA ILE A 615 17.92 23.00 3.19
C ILE A 615 17.13 24.06 3.95
N GLY A 616 17.23 25.33 3.58
CA GLY A 616 16.46 26.42 4.21
C GLY A 616 14.95 26.34 3.98
N LYS A 617 14.49 25.42 3.13
CA LYS A 617 13.07 25.18 2.83
C LYS A 617 12.57 23.84 3.40
N LEU A 618 13.47 23.00 3.97
CA LEU A 618 13.17 21.73 4.64
C LEU A 618 12.90 21.93 6.13
#